data_26c1937699bc9f03924fc438a2f5207b
#
_entry.id   26c1937699bc9f03924fc438a2f5207b
#
_cell.length_a   1.000
_cell.length_b   1.000
_cell.length_c   1.000
_cell.angle_alpha   90.00
_cell.angle_beta   90.00
_cell.angle_gamma   90.00
#
_symmetry.space_group_name_H-M   'P 1'
#
loop_
_entity.id
_entity.type
_entity.pdbx_description
1 polymer ?
#
loop_
_entity_poly.entity_id
_entity_poly.type
_entity_poly.pdbx_seq_one_letter_code
_entity_poly.pdbx_strand_id
1 'polypeptide(L)'
;MKTIIYQNAVKANNPHGVDARKLLSNEHVQVVHIHLKAGECLKKHATPVDVFFYVLEGEGIVEIADEKQLVSKDTLIESPKGIPHCLYNESNADFRVLVVKTPMPTSADIKLSIQNIQNSQL
;
A
#
# COMPACT_ATOMS: atom_id res chain seq x y z
N MET A 1 -6.18 0.11 26.41
CA MET A 1 -5.63 0.78 25.19
C MET A 1 -4.61 -0.16 24.55
N LYS A 2 -4.67 -0.29 23.23
CA LYS A 2 -3.68 -1.08 22.48
C LYS A 2 -2.92 -0.12 21.59
N THR A 3 -1.58 -0.21 21.61
CA THR A 3 -0.71 0.63 20.78
C THR A 3 0.32 -0.25 20.08
N ILE A 4 0.79 0.19 18.93
CA ILE A 4 1.89 -0.44 18.23
C ILE A 4 2.77 0.63 17.59
N ILE A 5 4.08 0.48 17.73
CA ILE A 5 5.06 1.29 17.01
C ILE A 5 5.48 0.48 15.78
N TYR A 6 5.49 1.10 14.59
CA TYR A 6 5.69 0.33 13.37
C TYR A 6 7.02 -0.44 13.35
N GLN A 7 8.07 0.07 13.98
CA GLN A 7 9.35 -0.61 14.06
C GLN A 7 9.28 -1.95 14.81
N ASN A 8 8.28 -2.11 15.69
CA ASN A 8 8.08 -3.33 16.46
C ASN A 8 7.12 -4.31 15.76
N ALA A 9 6.46 -3.90 14.69
CA ALA A 9 5.61 -4.77 13.90
C ALA A 9 6.48 -5.70 13.04
N VAL A 10 5.98 -6.92 12.81
CA VAL A 10 6.72 -7.91 12.01
C VAL A 10 6.68 -7.52 10.54
N LYS A 11 7.85 -7.58 9.89
CA LYS A 11 7.92 -7.42 8.43
C LYS A 11 7.24 -8.59 7.76
N ALA A 12 6.34 -8.31 6.83
CA ALA A 12 5.69 -9.33 6.03
C ALA A 12 6.50 -9.65 4.79
N ASN A 13 6.60 -10.93 4.45
CA ASN A 13 7.09 -11.31 3.13
C ASN A 13 6.05 -10.89 2.10
N ASN A 14 6.49 -10.25 1.03
CA ASN A 14 5.57 -9.77 0.00
C ASN A 14 6.23 -9.82 -1.37
N PRO A 15 5.43 -9.85 -2.45
CA PRO A 15 5.98 -9.98 -3.81
C PRO A 15 6.75 -8.76 -4.28
N HIS A 16 6.63 -7.63 -3.57
CA HIS A 16 7.35 -6.40 -3.92
C HIS A 16 8.76 -6.35 -3.35
N GLY A 17 9.05 -7.20 -2.34
CA GLY A 17 10.36 -7.24 -1.69
C GLY A 17 10.67 -6.01 -0.87
N VAL A 18 9.66 -5.30 -0.37
CA VAL A 18 9.81 -4.07 0.39
C VAL A 18 9.43 -4.25 1.85
N ASP A 19 9.74 -3.25 2.68
CA ASP A 19 9.36 -3.25 4.10
C ASP A 19 7.87 -2.95 4.23
N ALA A 20 7.08 -3.98 4.52
CA ALA A 20 5.65 -3.90 4.70
C ALA A 20 5.28 -4.52 6.04
N ARG A 21 4.55 -3.77 6.88
CA ARG A 21 4.18 -4.23 8.22
C ARG A 21 2.72 -3.93 8.51
N LYS A 22 1.97 -4.95 8.91
CA LYS A 22 0.58 -4.76 9.34
C LYS A 22 0.56 -4.10 10.72
N LEU A 23 -0.14 -2.99 10.81
CA LEU A 23 -0.35 -2.30 12.09
C LEU A 23 -1.70 -2.63 12.70
N LEU A 24 -2.71 -2.88 11.88
CA LEU A 24 -4.05 -3.22 12.32
C LEU A 24 -4.70 -4.08 11.25
N SER A 25 -5.43 -5.11 11.67
CA SER A 25 -6.18 -5.94 10.73
C SER A 25 -7.38 -6.53 11.44
N ASN A 26 -8.56 -6.22 10.95
CA ASN A 26 -9.84 -6.80 11.39
C ASN A 26 -10.79 -6.81 10.20
N GLU A 27 -12.04 -7.24 10.41
CA GLU A 27 -13.00 -7.38 9.31
C GLU A 27 -13.36 -6.06 8.62
N HIS A 28 -13.13 -4.93 9.29
CA HIS A 28 -13.52 -3.60 8.78
C HIS A 28 -12.39 -2.86 8.10
N VAL A 29 -11.13 -3.16 8.47
CA VAL A 29 -10.00 -2.37 7.99
C VAL A 29 -8.71 -3.16 8.09
N GLN A 30 -7.82 -2.93 7.14
CA GLN A 30 -6.43 -3.36 7.24
C GLN A 30 -5.55 -2.14 7.05
N VAL A 31 -4.63 -1.92 7.99
CA VAL A 31 -3.65 -0.83 7.93
C VAL A 31 -2.26 -1.43 7.82
N VAL A 32 -1.56 -1.12 6.73
CA VAL A 32 -0.20 -1.60 6.47
C VAL A 32 0.71 -0.38 6.34
N HIS A 33 1.84 -0.43 7.04
CA HIS A 33 2.90 0.57 6.92
C HIS A 33 3.89 0.09 5.85
N ILE A 34 4.12 0.92 4.85
CA ILE A 34 5.07 0.65 3.77
C ILE A 34 6.23 1.63 3.88
N HIS A 35 7.45 1.12 3.84
CA HIS A 35 8.66 1.91 3.81
C HIS A 35 9.39 1.60 2.50
N LEU A 36 9.44 2.56 1.60
CA LEU A 36 10.18 2.45 0.35
C LEU A 36 11.49 3.23 0.46
N LYS A 37 12.59 2.52 0.33
CA LYS A 37 13.90 3.14 0.22
C LYS A 37 14.07 3.71 -1.19
N ALA A 38 15.10 4.52 -1.39
CA ALA A 38 15.42 5.07 -2.70
C ALA A 38 15.47 3.95 -3.75
N GLY A 39 14.72 4.11 -4.83
CA GLY A 39 14.65 3.16 -5.94
C GLY A 39 13.66 2.02 -5.76
N GLU A 40 13.06 1.85 -4.59
CA GLU A 40 12.08 0.79 -4.36
C GLU A 40 10.68 1.18 -4.82
N CYS A 41 9.85 0.19 -5.09
CA CYS A 41 8.48 0.41 -5.54
C CYS A 41 7.52 -0.67 -5.05
N LEU A 42 6.25 -0.31 -4.92
CA LEU A 42 5.14 -1.25 -4.91
C LEU A 42 4.70 -1.41 -6.37
N LYS A 43 4.86 -2.63 -6.90
CA LYS A 43 4.55 -2.91 -8.30
C LYS A 43 3.06 -2.72 -8.57
N LYS A 44 2.74 -2.38 -9.81
CA LYS A 44 1.35 -2.16 -10.21
C LYS A 44 0.49 -3.38 -9.94
N HIS A 45 -0.61 -3.17 -9.26
CA HIS A 45 -1.62 -4.19 -8.97
C HIS A 45 -2.95 -3.52 -8.64
N ALA A 46 -4.03 -4.27 -8.64
CA ALA A 46 -5.34 -3.80 -8.21
C ALA A 46 -5.74 -4.51 -6.93
N THR A 47 -6.38 -3.78 -6.04
CA THR A 47 -6.90 -4.32 -4.78
C THR A 47 -8.41 -4.51 -4.92
N PRO A 48 -9.00 -5.62 -4.43
CA PRO A 48 -10.43 -5.90 -4.61
C PRO A 48 -11.35 -5.09 -3.71
N VAL A 49 -10.83 -4.16 -2.94
CA VAL A 49 -11.55 -3.25 -2.06
C VAL A 49 -10.99 -1.84 -2.24
N ASP A 50 -11.69 -0.84 -1.71
CA ASP A 50 -11.19 0.52 -1.74
C ASP A 50 -9.93 0.64 -0.89
N VAL A 51 -9.00 1.45 -1.35
CA VAL A 51 -7.74 1.71 -0.67
C VAL A 51 -7.53 3.21 -0.61
N PHE A 52 -6.95 3.68 0.48
CA PHE A 52 -6.33 5.00 0.43
C PHE A 52 -4.89 4.89 0.95
N PHE A 53 -4.05 5.77 0.44
CA PHE A 53 -2.68 5.93 0.89
C PHE A 53 -2.56 7.24 1.66
N TYR A 54 -1.78 7.24 2.72
CA TYR A 54 -1.47 8.47 3.44
C TYR A 54 0.04 8.56 3.60
N VAL A 55 0.62 9.64 3.09
CA VAL A 55 2.08 9.83 3.13
C VAL A 55 2.51 10.31 4.50
N LEU A 56 3.39 9.55 5.15
CA LEU A 56 3.92 9.84 6.48
C LEU A 56 5.24 10.59 6.42
N GLU A 57 6.06 10.30 5.43
CA GLU A 57 7.42 10.84 5.33
C GLU A 57 7.89 10.84 3.89
N GLY A 58 8.63 11.88 3.50
CA GLY A 58 9.28 11.95 2.21
C GLY A 58 8.33 12.28 1.06
N GLU A 59 8.79 12.00 -0.14
CA GLU A 59 7.99 12.18 -1.35
C GLU A 59 8.17 11.01 -2.29
N GLY A 60 7.16 10.73 -3.08
CA GLY A 60 7.18 9.63 -4.03
C GLY A 60 6.18 9.86 -5.14
N ILE A 61 6.14 8.92 -6.07
CA ILE A 61 5.22 8.96 -7.20
C ILE A 61 4.10 7.95 -6.97
N VAL A 62 2.87 8.39 -7.13
CA VAL A 62 1.68 7.54 -7.12
C VAL A 62 1.12 7.50 -8.53
N GLU A 63 0.81 6.30 -8.98
CA GLU A 63 0.14 6.10 -10.27
C GLU A 63 -1.15 5.36 -10.02
N ILE A 64 -2.29 5.94 -10.44
CA ILE A 64 -3.62 5.34 -10.32
C ILE A 64 -4.25 5.40 -11.71
N ALA A 65 -4.59 4.23 -12.26
CA ALA A 65 -4.98 4.11 -13.67
C ALA A 65 -3.90 4.75 -14.54
N ASP A 66 -4.23 5.80 -15.29
CA ASP A 66 -3.29 6.48 -16.17
C ASP A 66 -2.72 7.77 -15.58
N GLU A 67 -3.11 8.12 -14.37
CA GLU A 67 -2.66 9.34 -13.71
C GLU A 67 -1.40 9.09 -12.88
N LYS A 68 -0.43 9.97 -13.03
CA LYS A 68 0.79 10.00 -12.21
C LYS A 68 0.86 11.32 -11.47
N GLN A 69 1.26 11.26 -10.20
CA GLN A 69 1.41 12.46 -9.41
C GLN A 69 2.54 12.29 -8.38
N LEU A 70 3.36 13.33 -8.26
CA LEU A 70 4.30 13.44 -7.16
C LEU A 70 3.52 13.83 -5.90
N VAL A 71 3.70 13.08 -4.83
CA VAL A 71 3.03 13.32 -3.55
C VAL A 71 4.07 13.43 -2.45
N SER A 72 3.72 14.16 -1.40
CA SER A 72 4.62 14.42 -0.29
C SER A 72 3.91 14.22 1.03
N LYS A 73 4.65 14.43 2.13
CA LYS A 73 4.16 14.25 3.50
C LYS A 73 2.78 14.89 3.71
N ASP A 74 1.92 14.17 4.42
CA ASP A 74 0.57 14.60 4.81
C ASP A 74 -0.42 14.72 3.64
N THR A 75 -0.18 13.96 2.58
CA THR A 75 -1.12 13.84 1.46
C THR A 75 -1.88 12.53 1.55
N LEU A 76 -3.20 12.59 1.38
CA LEU A 76 -4.05 11.41 1.26
C LEU A 76 -4.39 11.19 -0.21
N ILE A 77 -4.29 9.95 -0.67
CA ILE A 77 -4.59 9.56 -2.06
C ILE A 77 -5.64 8.46 -2.02
N GLU A 78 -6.79 8.69 -2.67
CA GLU A 78 -7.82 7.67 -2.80
C GLU A 78 -7.53 6.78 -4.01
N SER A 79 -7.65 5.48 -3.84
CA SER A 79 -7.51 4.51 -4.92
C SER A 79 -8.72 3.58 -4.92
N PRO A 80 -9.67 3.77 -5.86
CA PRO A 80 -10.89 2.96 -5.90
C PRO A 80 -10.61 1.49 -6.14
N LYS A 81 -11.48 0.64 -5.61
CA LYS A 81 -11.34 -0.81 -5.76
C LYS A 81 -11.26 -1.20 -7.24
N GLY A 82 -10.42 -2.18 -7.53
CA GLY A 82 -10.28 -2.73 -8.87
C GLY A 82 -9.47 -1.89 -9.85
N ILE A 83 -9.07 -0.68 -9.47
CA ILE A 83 -8.27 0.19 -10.33
C ILE A 83 -6.79 -0.07 -10.05
N PRO A 84 -5.98 -0.35 -11.09
CA PRO A 84 -4.54 -0.58 -10.88
C PRO A 84 -3.85 0.64 -10.31
N HIS A 85 -2.97 0.40 -9.34
CA HIS A 85 -2.17 1.45 -8.72
C HIS A 85 -0.76 0.95 -8.44
N CYS A 86 0.17 1.88 -8.33
CA CYS A 86 1.53 1.61 -7.87
C CYS A 86 2.10 2.86 -7.21
N LEU A 87 3.14 2.62 -6.41
CA LEU A 87 3.89 3.69 -5.76
C LEU A 87 5.37 3.43 -5.98
N TYR A 88 6.16 4.46 -6.20
CA TYR A 88 7.60 4.28 -6.30
C TYR A 88 8.33 5.50 -5.79
N ASN A 89 9.53 5.23 -5.30
CA ASN A 89 10.38 6.25 -4.69
C ASN A 89 11.55 6.55 -5.63
N GLU A 90 11.44 7.65 -6.38
CA GLU A 90 12.50 8.13 -7.25
C GLU A 90 13.41 9.14 -6.56
N SER A 91 13.15 9.44 -5.28
CA SER A 91 13.98 10.33 -4.48
C SER A 91 15.21 9.59 -3.93
N ASN A 92 16.10 10.33 -3.30
CA ASN A 92 17.26 9.75 -2.61
C ASN A 92 17.04 9.62 -1.10
N ALA A 93 15.81 9.74 -0.64
CA ALA A 93 15.43 9.66 0.77
C ALA A 93 14.32 8.63 0.96
N ASP A 94 13.99 8.34 2.21
CA ASP A 94 12.94 7.38 2.53
C ASP A 94 11.55 7.94 2.21
N PHE A 95 10.66 7.07 1.75
CA PHE A 95 9.27 7.38 1.48
C PHE A 95 8.41 6.40 2.26
N ARG A 96 7.64 6.90 3.23
CA ARG A 96 6.80 6.05 4.08
C ARG A 96 5.34 6.41 3.92
N VAL A 97 4.51 5.38 3.74
CA VAL A 97 3.07 5.57 3.56
C VAL A 97 2.29 4.55 4.39
N LEU A 98 1.06 4.92 4.76
CA LEU A 98 0.07 3.96 5.20
C LEU A 98 -0.75 3.52 4.00
N VAL A 99 -1.02 2.23 3.93
CA VAL A 99 -1.96 1.64 2.97
C VAL A 99 -3.14 1.15 3.78
N VAL A 100 -4.30 1.72 3.55
CA VAL A 100 -5.51 1.41 4.33
C VAL A 100 -6.56 0.82 3.40
N LYS A 101 -6.97 -0.42 3.67
CA LYS A 101 -7.98 -1.16 2.91
C LYS A 101 -9.27 -1.22 3.71
N THR A 102 -10.37 -0.82 3.09
CA THR A 102 -11.69 -0.78 3.74
C THR A 102 -12.77 -1.28 2.78
N PRO A 103 -13.41 -2.41 3.12
CA PRO A 103 -13.15 -3.32 4.23
C PRO A 103 -11.91 -4.16 4.03
N MET A 104 -11.56 -4.98 5.01
CA MET A 104 -10.49 -5.97 4.86
C MET A 104 -10.83 -6.92 3.71
N PRO A 105 -9.92 -7.17 2.74
CA PRO A 105 -10.21 -8.12 1.66
C PRO A 105 -10.42 -9.54 2.20
N THR A 106 -11.43 -10.22 1.68
CA THR A 106 -11.68 -11.62 2.00
C THR A 106 -10.80 -12.52 1.14
N SER A 107 -10.68 -13.80 1.50
CA SER A 107 -9.95 -14.78 0.69
C SER A 107 -10.54 -14.89 -0.71
N ALA A 108 -11.87 -14.81 -0.83
CA ALA A 108 -12.55 -14.87 -2.11
C ALA A 108 -12.22 -13.64 -2.98
N ASP A 109 -12.20 -12.44 -2.37
CA ASP A 109 -11.84 -11.21 -3.07
C ASP A 109 -10.41 -11.27 -3.60
N ILE A 110 -9.47 -11.72 -2.78
CA ILE A 110 -8.06 -11.82 -3.17
C ILE A 110 -7.90 -12.82 -4.32
N LYS A 111 -8.56 -13.97 -4.22
CA LYS A 111 -8.49 -15.01 -5.26
C LYS A 111 -9.01 -14.50 -6.60
N LEU A 112 -10.14 -13.80 -6.60
CA LEU A 112 -10.71 -13.23 -7.81
C LEU A 112 -9.78 -12.19 -8.42
N SER A 113 -9.20 -11.34 -7.60
CA SER A 113 -8.26 -10.31 -8.02
C SER A 113 -7.03 -10.92 -8.69
N ILE A 114 -6.45 -11.98 -8.14
CA ILE A 114 -5.30 -12.68 -8.70
C ILE A 114 -5.67 -13.28 -10.07
N GLN A 115 -6.83 -13.91 -10.18
CA GLN A 115 -7.29 -14.48 -11.44
C GLN A 115 -7.44 -13.42 -12.54
N ASN A 116 -7.96 -12.26 -12.20
CA ASN A 116 -8.28 -11.22 -13.18
C ASN A 116 -7.06 -10.46 -13.67
N ILE A 117 -6.07 -10.24 -12.82
CA ILE A 117 -4.95 -9.35 -13.13
C ILE A 117 -3.59 -10.03 -13.01
N GLN A 118 -3.54 -11.28 -12.58
CA GLN A 118 -2.30 -12.06 -12.45
C GLN A 118 -1.27 -11.40 -11.52
N ASN A 119 -1.72 -10.62 -10.55
CA ASN A 119 -0.87 -9.90 -9.62
C ASN A 119 -1.16 -10.29 -8.18
N SER A 120 -0.10 -10.32 -7.37
CA SER A 120 -0.22 -10.46 -5.93
C SER A 120 -0.50 -9.12 -5.29
N GLN A 121 -0.95 -9.14 -4.03
CA GLN A 121 -1.26 -7.94 -3.25
C GLN A 121 -0.72 -8.03 -1.85
N LEU A 122 -0.57 -6.89 -1.25
CA LEU A 122 -0.27 -6.78 0.16
C LEU A 122 -1.51 -7.01 1.00
#